data_58dd0fcfd41171beaca69fa8c62238a1
#
_entry.id   58dd0fcfd41171beaca69fa8c62238a1
#
_cell.length_a   1.000
_cell.length_b   1.000
_cell.length_c   1.000
_cell.angle_alpha   90.00
_cell.angle_beta   90.00
_cell.angle_gamma   90.00
#
_symmetry.space_group_name_H-M   'P 1'
#
loop_
_entity.id
_entity.type
_entity.pdbx_description
1 polymer ?
#
loop_
_entity_poly.entity_id
_entity_poly.type
_entity_poly.pdbx_seq_one_letter_code
_entity_poly.pdbx_strand_id
1 'polypeptide(L)'
;MKIAALLPMKGHSERVPGKNFKMLGHKPLFRWMLDTLSRSELIEQIIVNTDAASELTEAGLTPGEGDDAKVLLRNRRAELVGDMISMNLVIADDIENIEADLYLMTHVTNPFISLKTVESAIQSFEKKPSADSLFAVNKFQTRFYRGNGDPINHDPDNLIRTQDLEPWYEENSCLYLFTRSSFAATQARIGKAPILFETPRLESVDIDEPEDWSLAEALSITMFAHV
;
A
#
# COMPACT_ATOMS: atom_id res chain seq x y z
N MET A 1 -7.81 -15.44 13.39
CA MET A 1 -6.83 -14.34 13.48
C MET A 1 -7.55 -13.06 13.06
N LYS A 2 -7.59 -12.05 13.93
CA LYS A 2 -8.23 -10.76 13.64
C LYS A 2 -7.27 -9.90 12.82
N ILE A 3 -7.68 -9.52 11.60
CA ILE A 3 -6.89 -8.68 10.69
C ILE A 3 -7.53 -7.30 10.58
N ALA A 4 -6.77 -6.26 10.87
CA ALA A 4 -7.15 -4.87 10.65
C ALA A 4 -6.34 -4.28 9.48
N ALA A 5 -7.04 -3.73 8.48
CA ALA A 5 -6.40 -3.00 7.40
C ALA A 5 -6.26 -1.52 7.79
N LEU A 6 -5.07 -0.97 7.69
CA LEU A 6 -4.76 0.43 7.92
C LEU A 6 -4.65 1.13 6.56
N LEU A 7 -5.55 2.08 6.31
CA LEU A 7 -5.60 2.87 5.08
C LEU A 7 -5.49 4.38 5.43
N PRO A 8 -4.29 4.84 5.82
CA PRO A 8 -4.08 6.26 6.12
C PRO A 8 -4.23 7.10 4.86
N MET A 9 -4.98 8.19 4.96
CA MET A 9 -5.25 9.08 3.86
C MET A 9 -5.13 10.53 4.29
N LYS A 10 -4.49 11.39 3.47
CA LYS A 10 -4.50 12.85 3.65
C LYS A 10 -5.56 13.49 2.76
N GLY A 11 -6.19 14.56 3.23
CA GLY A 11 -7.07 15.38 2.41
C GLY A 11 -6.31 16.17 1.36
N HIS A 12 -5.09 16.58 1.68
CA HIS A 12 -4.23 17.38 0.80
C HIS A 12 -3.19 16.53 0.07
N SER A 13 -2.91 16.90 -1.18
CA SER A 13 -1.81 16.36 -1.99
C SER A 13 -1.15 17.49 -2.76
N GLU A 14 0.16 17.68 -2.58
CA GLU A 14 0.92 18.78 -3.21
C GLU A 14 1.13 18.56 -4.71
N ARG A 15 1.58 17.35 -5.09
CA ARG A 15 1.99 17.01 -6.47
C ARG A 15 0.79 16.79 -7.40
N VAL A 16 -0.28 16.20 -6.90
CA VAL A 16 -1.55 16.00 -7.64
C VAL A 16 -2.70 16.53 -6.77
N PRO A 17 -3.11 17.81 -6.94
CA PRO A 17 -4.12 18.42 -6.10
C PRO A 17 -5.44 17.64 -6.09
N GLY A 18 -6.00 17.42 -4.90
CA GLY A 18 -7.25 16.68 -4.72
C GLY A 18 -7.18 15.19 -5.11
N LYS A 19 -5.97 14.64 -5.24
CA LYS A 19 -5.69 13.29 -5.76
C LYS A 19 -6.68 12.22 -5.27
N ASN A 20 -6.89 12.15 -3.96
CA ASN A 20 -7.66 11.07 -3.35
C ASN A 20 -9.17 11.12 -3.71
N PHE A 21 -9.69 12.30 -4.02
CA PHE A 21 -11.09 12.53 -4.41
C PHE A 21 -11.29 12.63 -5.91
N LYS A 22 -10.19 12.73 -6.69
CA LYS A 22 -10.24 12.83 -8.14
C LYS A 22 -10.72 11.51 -8.75
N MET A 23 -11.59 11.60 -9.77
CA MET A 23 -12.14 10.44 -10.48
C MET A 23 -11.05 9.74 -11.29
N LEU A 24 -10.82 8.48 -10.97
CA LEU A 24 -10.01 7.57 -11.76
C LEU A 24 -10.97 6.53 -12.40
N GLY A 25 -11.19 6.66 -13.70
CA GLY A 25 -12.24 5.89 -14.36
C GLY A 25 -13.63 6.25 -13.82
N HIS A 26 -14.34 5.27 -13.24
CA HIS A 26 -15.75 5.42 -12.82
C HIS A 26 -15.95 5.76 -11.34
N LYS A 27 -14.88 5.86 -10.54
CA LYS A 27 -14.98 6.17 -9.10
C LYS A 27 -13.78 6.98 -8.60
N PRO A 28 -13.89 7.70 -7.46
CA PRO A 28 -12.76 8.45 -6.92
C PRO A 28 -11.64 7.51 -6.48
N LEU A 29 -10.39 8.03 -6.50
CA LEU A 29 -9.19 7.23 -6.25
C LEU A 29 -9.26 6.44 -4.93
N PHE A 30 -9.72 7.06 -3.84
CA PHE A 30 -9.76 6.38 -2.54
C PHE A 30 -10.65 5.12 -2.54
N ARG A 31 -11.67 5.06 -3.38
CA ARG A 31 -12.58 3.92 -3.47
C ARG A 31 -11.94 2.66 -4.04
N TRP A 32 -10.91 2.80 -4.87
CA TRP A 32 -10.28 1.63 -5.49
C TRP A 32 -9.74 0.65 -4.48
N MET A 33 -8.86 1.13 -3.58
CA MET A 33 -8.28 0.30 -2.55
C MET A 33 -9.28 -0.04 -1.45
N LEU A 34 -10.12 0.91 -1.04
CA LEU A 34 -11.13 0.70 -0.01
C LEU A 34 -12.10 -0.44 -0.39
N ASP A 35 -12.64 -0.43 -1.62
CA ASP A 35 -13.54 -1.48 -2.10
C ASP A 35 -12.82 -2.83 -2.21
N THR A 36 -11.54 -2.84 -2.58
CA THR A 36 -10.73 -4.07 -2.61
C THR A 36 -10.60 -4.67 -1.21
N LEU A 37 -10.29 -3.86 -0.22
CA LEU A 37 -10.19 -4.31 1.18
C LEU A 37 -11.54 -4.76 1.74
N SER A 38 -12.64 -4.05 1.43
CA SER A 38 -13.99 -4.35 1.91
C SER A 38 -14.48 -5.72 1.43
N ARG A 39 -14.08 -6.13 0.22
CA ARG A 39 -14.45 -7.44 -0.35
C ARG A 39 -13.69 -8.62 0.24
N SER A 40 -12.55 -8.41 0.92
CA SER A 40 -11.81 -9.52 1.51
C SER A 40 -12.52 -10.06 2.76
N GLU A 41 -12.82 -11.34 2.77
CA GLU A 41 -13.38 -12.02 3.95
C GLU A 41 -12.35 -12.20 5.08
N LEU A 42 -11.06 -12.06 4.77
CA LEU A 42 -9.98 -12.17 5.75
C LEU A 42 -9.82 -10.90 6.60
N ILE A 43 -10.28 -9.75 6.10
CA ILE A 43 -10.18 -8.46 6.78
C ILE A 43 -11.47 -8.19 7.58
N GLU A 44 -11.32 -8.03 8.89
CA GLU A 44 -12.47 -7.77 9.78
C GLU A 44 -12.79 -6.27 9.87
N GLN A 45 -11.78 -5.41 9.83
CA GLN A 45 -11.95 -3.97 10.00
C GLN A 45 -10.97 -3.20 9.11
N ILE A 46 -11.42 -2.06 8.58
CA ILE A 46 -10.62 -1.14 7.77
C ILE A 46 -10.58 0.20 8.48
N ILE A 47 -9.37 0.64 8.83
CA ILE A 47 -9.14 1.88 9.55
C ILE A 47 -8.74 2.96 8.56
N VAL A 48 -9.62 3.93 8.33
CA VAL A 48 -9.30 5.12 7.53
C VAL A 48 -8.92 6.24 8.48
N ASN A 49 -7.60 6.44 8.69
CA ASN A 49 -7.06 7.52 9.51
C ASN A 49 -6.79 8.74 8.63
N THR A 50 -7.54 9.81 8.82
CA THR A 50 -7.57 10.95 7.89
C THR A 50 -7.76 12.29 8.59
N ASP A 51 -7.28 13.36 7.96
CA ASP A 51 -7.55 14.75 8.26
C ASP A 51 -8.68 15.35 7.39
N ALA A 52 -9.34 14.52 6.56
CA ALA A 52 -10.40 14.91 5.61
C ALA A 52 -11.67 14.07 5.80
N ALA A 53 -12.09 13.84 7.04
CA ALA A 53 -13.24 12.96 7.32
C ALA A 53 -14.56 13.50 6.76
N SER A 54 -14.75 14.83 6.77
CA SER A 54 -15.93 15.50 6.22
C SER A 54 -16.01 15.28 4.71
N GLU A 55 -14.90 15.53 4.02
CA GLU A 55 -14.78 15.39 2.56
C GLU A 55 -15.01 13.96 2.10
N LEU A 56 -14.56 12.97 2.88
CA LEU A 56 -14.83 11.56 2.60
C LEU A 56 -16.31 11.24 2.71
N THR A 57 -16.98 11.75 3.74
CA THR A 57 -18.42 11.55 3.93
C THR A 57 -19.23 12.25 2.81
N GLU A 58 -18.84 13.46 2.42
CA GLU A 58 -19.42 14.19 1.29
C GLU A 58 -19.18 13.45 -0.04
N ALA A 59 -18.05 12.77 -0.19
CA ALA A 59 -17.73 11.92 -1.34
C ALA A 59 -18.41 10.54 -1.30
N GLY A 60 -19.32 10.31 -0.34
CA GLY A 60 -20.16 9.13 -0.26
C GLY A 60 -19.59 7.96 0.55
N LEU A 61 -18.60 8.20 1.43
CA LEU A 61 -18.19 7.21 2.42
C LEU A 61 -19.24 7.13 3.55
N THR A 62 -19.74 5.93 3.85
CA THR A 62 -20.75 5.66 4.88
C THR A 62 -20.22 4.67 5.92
N PRO A 63 -19.31 5.09 6.82
CA PRO A 63 -18.63 4.19 7.74
C PRO A 63 -19.60 3.37 8.59
N GLY A 64 -19.39 2.03 8.63
CA GLY A 64 -20.22 1.10 9.39
C GLY A 64 -21.51 0.67 8.68
N GLU A 65 -21.77 1.12 7.45
CA GLU A 65 -23.00 0.82 6.71
C GLU A 65 -22.74 0.24 5.32
N GLY A 66 -23.62 -0.62 4.82
CA GLY A 66 -23.58 -1.16 3.45
C GLY A 66 -22.21 -1.72 3.05
N ASP A 67 -21.68 -1.24 1.92
CA ASP A 67 -20.38 -1.63 1.40
C ASP A 67 -19.20 -1.17 2.29
N ASP A 68 -19.45 -0.17 3.15
CA ASP A 68 -18.48 0.38 4.10
C ASP A 68 -18.67 -0.19 5.53
N ALA A 69 -19.40 -1.30 5.70
CA ALA A 69 -19.71 -1.90 7.01
C ALA A 69 -18.47 -2.22 7.86
N LYS A 70 -17.33 -2.52 7.23
CA LYS A 70 -16.04 -2.78 7.91
C LYS A 70 -15.24 -1.51 8.20
N VAL A 71 -15.66 -0.34 7.69
CA VAL A 71 -14.89 0.90 7.76
C VAL A 71 -15.07 1.59 9.10
N LEU A 72 -13.96 1.84 9.77
CA LEU A 72 -13.86 2.76 10.89
C LEU A 72 -13.13 4.02 10.44
N LEU A 73 -13.86 5.13 10.38
CA LEU A 73 -13.29 6.45 10.08
C LEU A 73 -12.70 7.05 11.37
N ARG A 74 -11.40 7.36 11.36
CA ARG A 74 -10.70 7.99 12.48
C ARG A 74 -10.19 9.37 12.05
N ASN A 75 -10.57 10.40 12.81
CA ASN A 75 -9.95 11.71 12.67
C ASN A 75 -8.50 11.63 13.11
N ARG A 76 -7.58 12.03 12.22
CA ARG A 76 -6.16 12.10 12.51
C ARG A 76 -5.90 13.14 13.60
N ARG A 77 -5.10 12.78 14.58
CA ARG A 77 -4.67 13.70 15.64
C ARG A 77 -3.92 14.89 15.02
N ALA A 78 -4.14 16.09 15.52
CA ALA A 78 -3.58 17.32 14.94
C ALA A 78 -2.04 17.30 14.84
N GLU A 79 -1.36 16.69 15.83
CA GLU A 79 0.09 16.54 15.85
C GLU A 79 0.62 15.52 14.80
N LEU A 80 -0.25 14.73 14.18
CA LEU A 80 0.07 13.78 13.12
C LEU A 80 -0.31 14.28 11.72
N VAL A 81 -0.79 15.51 11.62
CA VAL A 81 -1.12 16.16 10.34
C VAL A 81 0.10 16.89 9.81
N GLY A 82 0.40 16.70 8.51
CA GLY A 82 1.48 17.39 7.80
C GLY A 82 2.34 16.45 6.94
N ASP A 83 3.08 17.04 6.01
CA ASP A 83 3.85 16.28 5.01
C ASP A 83 5.15 15.71 5.56
N MET A 84 5.68 16.30 6.62
CA MET A 84 6.91 15.85 7.28
C MET A 84 6.68 14.81 8.38
N ILE A 85 5.42 14.42 8.62
CA ILE A 85 5.08 13.42 9.63
C ILE A 85 5.37 12.03 9.07
N SER A 86 6.20 11.28 9.79
CA SER A 86 6.49 9.88 9.42
C SER A 86 5.22 9.03 9.47
N MET A 87 5.02 8.21 8.44
CA MET A 87 3.91 7.25 8.38
C MET A 87 3.94 6.28 9.57
N ASN A 88 5.12 5.94 10.09
CA ASN A 88 5.23 5.08 11.27
C ASN A 88 4.59 5.70 12.53
N LEU A 89 4.55 7.03 12.67
CA LEU A 89 3.86 7.69 13.78
C LEU A 89 2.32 7.57 13.63
N VAL A 90 1.81 7.70 12.41
CA VAL A 90 0.38 7.50 12.12
C VAL A 90 -0.02 6.05 12.39
N ILE A 91 0.80 5.10 11.96
CA ILE A 91 0.60 3.66 12.22
C ILE A 91 0.65 3.37 13.72
N ALA A 92 1.59 3.97 14.46
CA ALA A 92 1.69 3.81 15.91
C ALA A 92 0.40 4.24 16.63
N ASP A 93 -0.17 5.38 16.25
CA ASP A 93 -1.45 5.86 16.78
C ASP A 93 -2.60 4.90 16.45
N ASP A 94 -2.61 4.33 15.24
CA ASP A 94 -3.62 3.33 14.87
C ASP A 94 -3.47 2.04 15.69
N ILE A 95 -2.26 1.50 15.81
CA ILE A 95 -1.98 0.29 16.60
C ILE A 95 -2.31 0.48 18.09
N GLU A 96 -2.06 1.67 18.64
CA GLU A 96 -2.39 1.97 20.04
C GLU A 96 -3.90 1.86 20.30
N ASN A 97 -4.73 2.27 19.35
CA ASN A 97 -6.18 2.40 19.48
C ASN A 97 -6.98 1.23 18.87
N ILE A 98 -6.37 0.41 18.00
CA ILE A 98 -7.02 -0.67 17.28
C ILE A 98 -6.37 -2.00 17.67
N GLU A 99 -7.16 -2.90 18.24
CA GLU A 99 -6.68 -4.23 18.58
C GLU A 99 -6.86 -5.20 17.42
N ALA A 100 -5.74 -5.83 17.00
CA ALA A 100 -5.71 -6.87 15.97
C ALA A 100 -4.51 -7.80 16.19
N ASP A 101 -4.59 -9.02 15.64
CA ASP A 101 -3.48 -9.98 15.62
C ASP A 101 -2.49 -9.62 14.53
N LEU A 102 -3.00 -9.16 13.39
CA LEU A 102 -2.22 -8.77 12.21
C LEU A 102 -2.75 -7.44 11.65
N TYR A 103 -1.84 -6.55 11.31
CA TYR A 103 -2.14 -5.29 10.62
C TYR A 103 -1.68 -5.41 9.17
N LEU A 104 -2.58 -5.06 8.24
CA LEU A 104 -2.28 -4.85 6.84
C LEU A 104 -2.30 -3.36 6.57
N MET A 105 -1.18 -2.78 6.18
CA MET A 105 -1.10 -1.36 5.81
C MET A 105 -0.94 -1.24 4.31
N THR A 106 -1.72 -0.33 3.69
CA THR A 106 -1.67 -0.01 2.26
C THR A 106 -1.97 1.46 2.03
N HIS A 107 -1.91 1.90 0.77
CA HIS A 107 -2.16 3.28 0.38
C HIS A 107 -3.26 3.38 -0.69
N VAL A 108 -4.02 4.48 -0.66
CA VAL A 108 -5.02 4.78 -1.70
C VAL A 108 -4.38 5.05 -3.05
N THR A 109 -3.09 5.38 -3.06
CA THR A 109 -2.30 5.67 -4.27
C THR A 109 -1.90 4.44 -5.07
N ASN A 110 -2.16 3.23 -4.55
CA ASN A 110 -1.96 1.96 -5.25
C ASN A 110 -3.32 1.33 -5.67
N PRO A 111 -4.07 1.93 -6.61
CA PRO A 111 -5.47 1.59 -6.87
C PRO A 111 -5.68 0.21 -7.51
N PHE A 112 -4.64 -0.38 -8.09
CA PHE A 112 -4.79 -1.58 -8.92
C PHE A 112 -4.46 -2.88 -8.20
N ILE A 113 -4.10 -2.83 -6.92
CA ILE A 113 -3.89 -4.06 -6.12
C ILE A 113 -5.19 -4.86 -6.07
N SER A 114 -5.13 -6.09 -6.56
CA SER A 114 -6.28 -6.98 -6.60
C SER A 114 -6.57 -7.63 -5.25
N LEU A 115 -7.82 -8.03 -5.04
CA LEU A 115 -8.23 -8.82 -3.89
C LEU A 115 -7.37 -10.09 -3.76
N LYS A 116 -7.10 -10.76 -4.87
CA LYS A 116 -6.25 -11.95 -4.91
C LYS A 116 -4.84 -11.67 -4.37
N THR A 117 -4.25 -10.54 -4.73
CA THR A 117 -2.91 -10.15 -4.27
C THR A 117 -2.92 -9.85 -2.78
N VAL A 118 -3.92 -9.12 -2.26
CA VAL A 118 -4.11 -8.89 -0.83
C VAL A 118 -4.18 -10.20 -0.05
N GLU A 119 -5.06 -11.10 -0.45
CA GLU A 119 -5.26 -12.38 0.25
C GLU A 119 -4.05 -13.31 0.12
N SER A 120 -3.36 -13.31 -1.04
CA SER A 120 -2.13 -14.07 -1.22
C SER A 120 -1.00 -13.56 -0.32
N ALA A 121 -0.90 -12.25 -0.08
CA ALA A 121 0.07 -11.69 0.86
C ALA A 121 -0.22 -12.15 2.30
N ILE A 122 -1.48 -12.08 2.75
CA ILE A 122 -1.90 -12.57 4.05
C ILE A 122 -1.55 -14.05 4.22
N GLN A 123 -1.95 -14.90 3.26
CA GLN A 123 -1.66 -16.33 3.28
C GLN A 123 -0.15 -16.64 3.25
N SER A 124 0.64 -15.83 2.54
CA SER A 124 2.10 -15.99 2.49
C SER A 124 2.73 -15.69 3.85
N PHE A 125 2.22 -14.70 4.57
CA PHE A 125 2.64 -14.40 5.93
C PHE A 125 2.28 -15.54 6.90
N GLU A 126 1.04 -16.03 6.86
CA GLU A 126 0.56 -17.12 7.72
C GLU A 126 1.38 -18.42 7.55
N LYS A 127 1.81 -18.72 6.32
CA LYS A 127 2.59 -19.93 6.01
C LYS A 127 4.04 -19.88 6.51
N LYS A 128 4.53 -18.73 7.00
CA LYS A 128 5.92 -18.56 7.44
C LYS A 128 5.99 -18.04 8.88
N PRO A 129 5.77 -18.89 9.90
CA PRO A 129 5.74 -18.49 11.31
C PRO A 129 7.03 -17.85 11.84
N SER A 130 8.16 -18.02 11.12
CA SER A 130 9.44 -17.39 11.45
C SER A 130 9.55 -15.94 11.00
N ALA A 131 8.63 -15.48 10.14
CA ALA A 131 8.59 -14.10 9.70
C ALA A 131 7.83 -13.22 10.71
N ASP A 132 8.30 -12.00 10.90
CA ASP A 132 7.68 -11.02 11.78
C ASP A 132 6.96 -9.90 11.02
N SER A 133 7.21 -9.81 9.72
CA SER A 133 6.58 -8.84 8.81
C SER A 133 6.64 -9.33 7.37
N LEU A 134 5.91 -8.64 6.50
CA LEU A 134 5.95 -8.80 5.05
C LEU A 134 5.84 -7.41 4.41
N PHE A 135 6.56 -7.18 3.33
CA PHE A 135 6.36 -5.98 2.51
C PHE A 135 6.39 -6.31 1.01
N ALA A 136 5.63 -5.55 0.25
CA ALA A 136 5.49 -5.74 -1.18
C ALA A 136 6.69 -5.16 -1.93
N VAL A 137 7.12 -5.89 -2.97
CA VAL A 137 8.30 -5.54 -3.77
C VAL A 137 8.06 -5.73 -5.27
N ASN A 138 8.80 -4.94 -6.06
CA ASN A 138 9.02 -5.19 -7.48
C ASN A 138 10.36 -5.90 -7.66
N LYS A 139 10.38 -6.98 -8.44
CA LYS A 139 11.59 -7.69 -8.78
C LYS A 139 12.20 -7.12 -10.06
N PHE A 140 13.48 -6.78 -10.01
CA PHE A 140 14.28 -6.33 -11.14
C PHE A 140 15.43 -7.30 -11.41
N GLN A 141 15.53 -7.77 -12.65
CA GLN A 141 16.69 -8.49 -13.17
C GLN A 141 17.23 -7.71 -14.37
N THR A 142 17.90 -6.61 -14.08
CA THR A 142 18.46 -5.68 -15.07
C THR A 142 19.80 -5.14 -14.59
N ARG A 143 20.51 -4.40 -15.43
CA ARG A 143 21.78 -3.77 -15.09
C ARG A 143 21.53 -2.41 -14.47
N PHE A 144 22.13 -2.19 -13.31
CA PHE A 144 22.08 -0.92 -12.62
C PHE A 144 23.44 -0.23 -12.67
N TYR A 145 23.41 1.10 -12.76
CA TYR A 145 24.57 1.97 -12.73
C TYR A 145 24.39 3.07 -11.70
N ARG A 146 25.50 3.53 -11.13
CA ARG A 146 25.53 4.77 -10.34
C ARG A 146 25.43 5.98 -11.25
N GLY A 147 25.07 7.15 -10.71
CA GLY A 147 24.98 8.40 -11.48
C GLY A 147 26.29 8.86 -12.14
N ASN A 148 27.42 8.35 -11.67
CA ASN A 148 28.73 8.59 -12.27
C ASN A 148 29.12 7.58 -13.39
N GLY A 149 28.22 6.64 -13.72
CA GLY A 149 28.42 5.62 -14.75
C GLY A 149 29.02 4.30 -14.26
N ASP A 150 29.36 4.16 -12.97
CA ASP A 150 29.90 2.90 -12.44
C ASP A 150 28.81 1.82 -12.41
N PRO A 151 29.13 0.58 -12.85
CA PRO A 151 28.19 -0.55 -12.73
C PRO A 151 27.98 -0.95 -11.27
N ILE A 152 26.79 -1.42 -10.93
CA ILE A 152 26.44 -1.83 -9.55
C ILE A 152 26.39 -3.35 -9.41
N ASN A 153 25.67 -4.04 -10.29
CA ASN A 153 25.33 -5.45 -10.16
C ASN A 153 25.77 -6.32 -11.33
N HIS A 154 26.69 -5.85 -12.14
CA HIS A 154 27.23 -6.58 -13.28
C HIS A 154 28.66 -6.15 -13.60
N ASP A 155 29.36 -7.00 -14.37
CA ASP A 155 30.67 -6.70 -14.94
C ASP A 155 30.48 -6.29 -16.41
N PRO A 156 30.85 -5.03 -16.81
CA PRO A 156 30.73 -4.58 -18.19
C PRO A 156 31.62 -5.35 -19.17
N ASP A 157 32.77 -5.87 -18.70
CA ASP A 157 33.74 -6.62 -19.51
C ASP A 157 33.34 -8.11 -19.64
N ASN A 158 32.41 -8.59 -18.81
CA ASN A 158 31.92 -9.97 -18.84
C ASN A 158 30.38 -9.98 -18.73
N LEU A 159 29.70 -9.57 -19.81
CA LEU A 159 28.23 -9.43 -19.84
C LEU A 159 27.55 -10.81 -19.89
N ILE A 160 26.86 -11.14 -18.83
CA ILE A 160 25.89 -12.24 -18.79
C ILE A 160 24.49 -11.76 -19.17
N ARG A 161 23.58 -12.68 -19.49
CA ARG A 161 22.19 -12.33 -19.81
C ARG A 161 21.51 -11.71 -18.58
N THR A 162 20.61 -10.76 -18.79
CA THR A 162 19.91 -10.08 -17.68
C THR A 162 19.15 -11.05 -16.79
N GLN A 163 18.56 -12.10 -17.34
CA GLN A 163 17.85 -13.14 -16.60
C GLN A 163 18.75 -14.02 -15.72
N ASP A 164 20.06 -13.96 -15.90
CA ASP A 164 21.04 -14.70 -15.10
C ASP A 164 21.68 -13.81 -14.02
N LEU A 165 21.36 -12.51 -13.99
CA LEU A 165 21.78 -11.60 -12.94
C LEU A 165 21.08 -11.93 -11.63
N GLU A 166 21.73 -11.61 -10.50
CA GLU A 166 21.07 -11.61 -9.21
C GLU A 166 19.88 -10.63 -9.21
N PRO A 167 18.68 -11.07 -8.81
CA PRO A 167 17.53 -10.17 -8.76
C PRO A 167 17.67 -9.16 -7.62
N TRP A 168 17.26 -7.93 -7.92
CA TRP A 168 17.13 -6.86 -6.94
C TRP A 168 15.65 -6.59 -6.69
N TYR A 169 15.34 -6.11 -5.49
CA TYR A 169 13.98 -5.89 -5.06
C TYR A 169 13.81 -4.45 -4.61
N GLU A 170 12.84 -3.77 -5.22
CA GLU A 170 12.41 -2.42 -4.84
C GLU A 170 11.21 -2.53 -3.90
N GLU A 171 11.24 -1.85 -2.76
CA GLU A 171 10.04 -1.64 -1.94
C GLU A 171 9.05 -0.77 -2.72
N ASN A 172 7.87 -1.31 -3.06
CA ASN A 172 6.89 -0.63 -3.91
C ASN A 172 5.72 -0.02 -3.15
N SER A 173 5.77 -0.03 -1.82
CA SER A 173 4.79 0.58 -0.92
C SER A 173 3.35 0.05 -1.01
N CYS A 174 3.08 -0.96 -1.80
CA CYS A 174 1.71 -1.45 -2.03
C CYS A 174 1.07 -2.08 -0.79
N LEU A 175 1.81 -2.97 -0.10
CA LEU A 175 1.30 -3.74 1.03
C LEU A 175 2.39 -3.94 2.09
N TYR A 176 2.00 -3.84 3.35
CA TYR A 176 2.80 -4.21 4.51
C TYR A 176 1.95 -5.05 5.45
N LEU A 177 2.50 -6.14 5.96
CA LEU A 177 1.90 -6.94 7.02
C LEU A 177 2.85 -6.98 8.20
N PHE A 178 2.34 -6.75 9.39
CA PHE A 178 3.13 -6.77 10.62
C PHE A 178 2.24 -7.02 11.83
N THR A 179 2.85 -7.53 12.90
CA THR A 179 2.17 -7.71 14.18
C THR A 179 2.45 -6.51 15.09
N ARG A 180 1.63 -6.35 16.14
CA ARG A 180 1.91 -5.35 17.20
C ARG A 180 3.30 -5.54 17.80
N SER A 181 3.72 -6.78 18.02
CA SER A 181 5.01 -7.09 18.63
C SER A 181 6.18 -6.76 17.70
N SER A 182 6.08 -7.04 16.39
CA SER A 182 7.13 -6.67 15.44
C SER A 182 7.28 -5.15 15.31
N PHE A 183 6.14 -4.44 15.23
CA PHE A 183 6.16 -2.97 15.21
C PHE A 183 6.76 -2.39 16.49
N ALA A 184 6.39 -2.91 17.67
CA ALA A 184 6.96 -2.46 18.94
C ALA A 184 8.48 -2.64 19.02
N ALA A 185 9.01 -3.73 18.41
CA ALA A 185 10.44 -4.04 18.40
C ALA A 185 11.27 -3.15 17.47
N THR A 186 10.69 -2.58 16.41
CA THR A 186 11.40 -1.80 15.39
C THR A 186 10.91 -0.35 15.28
N GLN A 187 9.75 -0.03 15.82
CA GLN A 187 9.01 1.23 15.62
C GLN A 187 8.75 1.52 14.12
N ALA A 188 8.61 0.43 13.33
CA ALA A 188 8.44 0.48 11.89
C ALA A 188 7.53 -0.66 11.39
N ARG A 189 6.91 -0.44 10.24
CA ARG A 189 6.07 -1.42 9.54
C ARG A 189 6.85 -2.61 8.96
N ILE A 190 8.17 -2.52 8.87
CA ILE A 190 9.07 -3.61 8.48
C ILE A 190 9.83 -4.07 9.72
N GLY A 191 9.69 -5.34 10.05
CA GLY A 191 10.34 -5.98 11.19
C GLY A 191 11.78 -6.42 10.90
N LYS A 192 12.29 -7.36 11.71
CA LYS A 192 13.67 -7.86 11.61
C LYS A 192 13.81 -9.09 10.71
N ALA A 193 12.71 -9.82 10.47
CA ALA A 193 12.65 -11.02 9.64
C ALA A 193 11.52 -10.93 8.60
N PRO A 194 11.58 -9.96 7.65
CA PRO A 194 10.53 -9.73 6.71
C PRO A 194 10.45 -10.79 5.60
N ILE A 195 9.24 -10.99 5.07
CA ILE A 195 9.03 -11.62 3.77
C ILE A 195 9.02 -10.52 2.71
N LEU A 196 9.76 -10.72 1.63
CA LEU A 196 9.61 -9.94 0.40
C LEU A 196 8.51 -10.60 -0.42
N PHE A 197 7.42 -9.86 -0.66
CA PHE A 197 6.28 -10.33 -1.42
C PHE A 197 6.23 -9.65 -2.80
N GLU A 198 6.51 -10.42 -3.85
CA GLU A 198 6.53 -9.90 -5.22
C GLU A 198 5.09 -9.66 -5.71
N THR A 199 4.76 -8.42 -6.07
CA THR A 199 3.48 -8.05 -6.65
C THR A 199 3.52 -8.06 -8.18
N PRO A 200 2.38 -8.33 -8.86
CA PRO A 200 2.28 -8.13 -10.30
C PRO A 200 2.58 -6.69 -10.70
N ARG A 201 3.40 -6.49 -11.75
CA ARG A 201 3.88 -5.14 -12.15
C ARG A 201 2.76 -4.15 -12.44
N LEU A 202 1.63 -4.59 -13.01
CA LEU A 202 0.50 -3.69 -13.29
C LEU A 202 -0.29 -3.33 -12.04
N GLU A 203 -0.18 -4.13 -10.99
CA GLU A 203 -0.83 -3.87 -9.70
C GLU A 203 0.01 -2.96 -8.80
N SER A 204 1.31 -2.81 -9.07
CA SER A 204 2.25 -2.02 -8.26
C SER A 204 2.40 -0.56 -8.70
N VAL A 205 1.49 -0.05 -9.50
CA VAL A 205 1.46 1.38 -9.86
C VAL A 205 1.12 2.20 -8.63
N ASP A 206 1.97 3.18 -8.34
CA ASP A 206 1.77 4.18 -7.29
C ASP A 206 1.58 5.55 -7.93
N ILE A 207 0.53 6.26 -7.54
CA ILE A 207 0.19 7.56 -8.14
C ILE A 207 0.76 8.66 -7.25
N ASP A 208 1.92 9.18 -7.62
CA ASP A 208 2.60 10.24 -6.90
C ASP A 208 2.78 11.53 -7.71
N GLU A 209 3.01 11.42 -9.00
CA GLU A 209 3.22 12.53 -9.92
C GLU A 209 2.10 12.61 -10.97
N PRO A 210 1.96 13.73 -11.71
CA PRO A 210 0.97 13.86 -12.79
C PRO A 210 1.12 12.81 -13.89
N GLU A 211 2.34 12.35 -14.18
CA GLU A 211 2.61 11.28 -15.15
C GLU A 211 2.05 9.94 -14.69
N ASP A 212 2.15 9.64 -13.38
CA ASP A 212 1.56 8.41 -12.81
C ASP A 212 0.04 8.44 -12.91
N TRP A 213 -0.55 9.63 -12.75
CA TRP A 213 -2.00 9.80 -12.95
C TRP A 213 -2.41 9.44 -14.39
N SER A 214 -1.68 9.93 -15.38
CA SER A 214 -1.95 9.64 -16.80
C SER A 214 -1.80 8.14 -17.10
N LEU A 215 -0.78 7.49 -16.53
CA LEU A 215 -0.60 6.05 -16.62
C LEU A 215 -1.76 5.29 -15.98
N ALA A 216 -2.18 5.71 -14.79
CA ALA A 216 -3.29 5.08 -14.07
C ALA A 216 -4.61 5.23 -14.84
N GLU A 217 -4.89 6.39 -15.46
CA GLU A 217 -6.05 6.57 -16.33
C GLU A 217 -6.06 5.59 -17.52
N ALA A 218 -4.92 5.44 -18.20
CA ALA A 218 -4.80 4.49 -19.31
C ALA A 218 -4.99 3.02 -18.86
N LEU A 219 -4.43 2.66 -17.71
CA LEU A 219 -4.59 1.31 -17.14
C LEU A 219 -6.02 1.06 -16.67
N SER A 220 -6.72 2.04 -16.10
CA SER A 220 -8.09 1.89 -15.64
C SER A 220 -9.03 1.52 -16.79
N ILE A 221 -8.82 2.07 -17.98
CA ILE A 221 -9.59 1.73 -19.17
C ILE A 221 -9.36 0.28 -19.59
N THR A 222 -8.10 -0.20 -19.51
CA THR A 222 -7.73 -1.52 -20.03
C THR A 222 -8.06 -2.63 -19.04
N MET A 223 -7.82 -2.41 -17.76
CA MET A 223 -8.01 -3.43 -16.71
C MET A 223 -9.49 -3.63 -16.36
N PHE A 224 -10.35 -2.62 -16.58
CA PHE A 224 -11.74 -2.63 -16.18
C PHE A 224 -12.73 -2.48 -17.37
N ALA A 225 -12.25 -2.58 -18.61
CA ALA A 225 -13.08 -2.54 -19.82
C ALA A 225 -14.10 -3.69 -19.92
N HIS A 226 -14.07 -4.65 -18.98
CA HIS A 226 -14.90 -5.86 -18.98
C HIS A 226 -15.67 -6.09 -17.67
N VAL A 227 -15.80 -5.07 -16.82
CA VAL A 227 -16.60 -5.14 -15.59
C VAL A 227 -17.93 -4.42 -15.76
#